data_e1d4130e1cd914ee8c73b674eb2dbbaf
#
_entry.id   e1d4130e1cd914ee8c73b674eb2dbbaf
#
_cell.length_a   1.000
_cell.length_b   1.000
_cell.length_c   1.000
_cell.angle_alpha   90.00
_cell.angle_beta   90.00
_cell.angle_gamma   90.00
#
_symmetry.space_group_name_H-M   'P 1'
#
loop_
_entity.id
_entity.type
_entity.pdbx_description
1 polymer ?
#
loop_
_entity_poly.entity_id
_entity_poly.type
_entity_poly.pdbx_seq_one_letter_code
_entity_poly.pdbx_strand_id
1 'polypeptide(L)'
;MNFYDKLINVRGLDISLQIEKSLEYAREYYENLTYDRTCFIYTSLVYDKLKSLGVSSRFVNTNDLGLDYLHYFILVPYGKDKYYLVDPTYSQFRFDEDVIVDDLLEKGYVSLNDDVWNKYMRSIFKSCDITVDETFNHIKK
;
A
#
# COMPACT_ATOMS: atom_id res chain seq x y z
N MET A 1 -15.79 -3.03 23.86
CA MET A 1 -15.68 -3.46 22.45
C MET A 1 -16.77 -4.51 22.17
N ASN A 2 -17.61 -4.26 21.17
CA ASN A 2 -18.65 -5.22 20.82
C ASN A 2 -18.10 -6.36 19.96
N PHE A 3 -18.94 -7.37 19.70
CA PHE A 3 -18.53 -8.56 18.92
C PHE A 3 -18.07 -8.19 17.51
N TYR A 4 -18.74 -7.24 16.87
CA TYR A 4 -18.41 -6.77 15.53
C TYR A 4 -17.01 -6.16 15.48
N ASP A 5 -16.67 -5.31 16.47
CA ASP A 5 -15.34 -4.69 16.55
C ASP A 5 -14.24 -5.75 16.76
N LYS A 6 -14.53 -6.76 17.56
CA LYS A 6 -13.59 -7.87 17.76
C LYS A 6 -13.32 -8.63 16.47
N LEU A 7 -14.35 -8.88 15.68
CA LEU A 7 -14.21 -9.56 14.38
C LEU A 7 -13.35 -8.72 13.41
N ILE A 8 -13.56 -7.42 13.36
CA ILE A 8 -12.76 -6.52 12.51
C ILE A 8 -11.30 -6.55 12.91
N ASN A 9 -11.01 -6.50 14.22
CA ASN A 9 -9.64 -6.52 14.71
C ASN A 9 -8.93 -7.84 14.39
N VAL A 10 -9.61 -8.97 14.55
CA VAL A 10 -9.06 -10.29 14.20
C VAL A 10 -8.78 -10.37 12.71
N ARG A 11 -9.71 -9.91 11.88
CA ARG A 11 -9.54 -9.90 10.42
C ARG A 11 -8.37 -9.01 10.02
N GLY A 12 -8.22 -7.85 10.66
CA GLY A 12 -7.10 -6.95 10.39
C GLY A 12 -5.76 -7.60 10.69
N LEU A 13 -5.64 -8.33 11.79
CA LEU A 13 -4.42 -9.07 12.14
C LEU A 13 -4.11 -10.17 11.14
N ASP A 14 -5.12 -10.93 10.70
CA ASP A 14 -4.94 -11.98 9.71
C ASP A 14 -4.47 -11.38 8.39
N ILE A 15 -5.10 -10.31 7.93
CA ILE A 15 -4.72 -9.63 6.69
C ILE A 15 -3.29 -9.07 6.79
N SER A 16 -2.92 -8.46 7.92
CA SER A 16 -1.56 -7.93 8.09
C SER A 16 -0.51 -9.03 8.01
N LEU A 17 -0.77 -10.21 8.58
CA LEU A 17 0.13 -11.35 8.48
C LEU A 17 0.29 -11.82 7.04
N GLN A 18 -0.78 -11.83 6.26
CA GLN A 18 -0.71 -12.18 4.84
C GLN A 18 0.07 -11.12 4.05
N ILE A 19 -0.07 -9.85 4.39
CA ILE A 19 0.72 -8.78 3.78
C ILE A 19 2.22 -9.00 4.09
N GLU A 20 2.56 -9.27 5.34
CA GLU A 20 3.95 -9.52 5.73
C GLU A 20 4.56 -10.70 4.98
N LYS A 21 3.81 -11.80 4.83
CA LYS A 21 4.25 -12.96 4.05
C LYS A 21 4.47 -12.61 2.59
N SER A 22 3.60 -11.79 2.02
CA SER A 22 3.70 -11.39 0.63
C SER A 22 4.90 -10.47 0.39
N LEU A 23 5.18 -9.56 1.33
CA LEU A 23 6.35 -8.71 1.26
C LEU A 23 7.64 -9.51 1.38
N GLU A 24 7.69 -10.48 2.28
CA GLU A 24 8.84 -11.35 2.45
C GLU A 24 9.11 -12.19 1.20
N TYR A 25 8.06 -12.78 0.64
CA TYR A 25 8.15 -13.56 -0.60
C TYR A 25 8.69 -12.70 -1.74
N ALA A 26 8.16 -11.51 -1.92
CA ALA A 26 8.58 -10.61 -2.99
C ALA A 26 10.04 -10.17 -2.81
N ARG A 27 10.46 -9.92 -1.57
CA ARG A 27 11.84 -9.52 -1.26
C ARG A 27 12.82 -10.61 -1.63
N GLU A 28 12.54 -11.86 -1.24
CA GLU A 28 13.39 -13.02 -1.56
C GLU A 28 13.49 -13.23 -3.07
N TYR A 29 12.36 -13.16 -3.75
CA TYR A 29 12.31 -13.30 -5.20
C TYR A 29 13.08 -12.18 -5.89
N TYR A 30 12.87 -10.94 -5.43
CA TYR A 30 13.43 -9.74 -6.04
C TYR A 30 14.96 -9.66 -5.89
N GLU A 31 15.52 -10.14 -4.79
CA GLU A 31 16.98 -10.12 -4.57
C GLU A 31 17.74 -10.86 -5.69
N ASN A 32 17.08 -11.73 -6.41
CA ASN A 32 17.67 -12.51 -7.50
C ASN A 32 17.45 -11.86 -8.88
N LEU A 33 16.86 -10.66 -8.93
CA LEU A 33 16.54 -9.97 -10.17
C LEU A 33 17.33 -8.66 -10.29
N THR A 34 17.80 -8.37 -11.52
CA THR A 34 18.51 -7.13 -11.84
C THR A 34 17.70 -6.37 -12.90
N TYR A 35 16.66 -5.63 -12.47
CA TYR A 35 15.79 -4.89 -13.38
C TYR A 35 15.73 -3.41 -13.03
N ASP A 36 15.57 -2.58 -14.06
CA ASP A 36 15.50 -1.11 -13.92
C ASP A 36 14.14 -0.60 -13.44
N ARG A 37 13.06 -1.41 -13.54
CA ARG A 37 11.69 -1.00 -13.16
C ARG A 37 11.26 -1.71 -11.88
N THR A 38 11.97 -1.42 -10.81
CA THR A 38 11.79 -2.10 -9.52
C THR A 38 10.41 -1.91 -8.91
N CYS A 39 9.83 -0.71 -9.06
CA CYS A 39 8.54 -0.37 -8.48
C CYS A 39 7.41 -1.28 -9.01
N PHE A 40 7.30 -1.39 -10.33
CA PHE A 40 6.25 -2.22 -10.95
C PHE A 40 6.42 -3.69 -10.61
N ILE A 41 7.64 -4.20 -10.78
CA ILE A 41 7.91 -5.64 -10.60
C ILE A 41 7.71 -6.06 -9.15
N TYR A 42 8.28 -5.31 -8.22
CA TYR A 42 8.18 -5.62 -6.80
C TYR A 42 6.73 -5.57 -6.33
N THR A 43 6.02 -4.50 -6.69
CA THR A 43 4.61 -4.33 -6.30
C THR A 43 3.73 -5.41 -6.93
N SER A 44 4.01 -5.80 -8.18
CA SER A 44 3.28 -6.89 -8.85
C SER A 44 3.49 -8.23 -8.15
N LEU A 45 4.70 -8.51 -7.69
CA LEU A 45 5.00 -9.74 -6.95
C LEU A 45 4.20 -9.81 -5.64
N VAL A 46 4.14 -8.70 -4.91
CA VAL A 46 3.34 -8.62 -3.68
C VAL A 46 1.86 -8.81 -3.98
N TYR A 47 1.37 -8.14 -5.01
CA TYR A 47 -0.03 -8.26 -5.43
C TYR A 47 -0.41 -9.70 -5.80
N ASP A 48 0.41 -10.34 -6.62
CA ASP A 48 0.18 -11.72 -7.06
C ASP A 48 0.21 -12.69 -5.88
N LYS A 49 1.12 -12.48 -4.93
CA LYS A 49 1.19 -13.33 -3.74
C LYS A 49 -0.03 -13.16 -2.85
N LEU A 50 -0.48 -11.93 -2.63
CA LEU A 50 -1.71 -11.66 -1.89
C LEU A 50 -2.90 -12.37 -2.53
N LYS A 51 -3.01 -12.28 -3.85
CA LYS A 51 -4.07 -12.96 -4.59
C LYS A 51 -4.01 -14.47 -4.39
N SER A 52 -2.82 -15.05 -4.44
CA SER A 52 -2.62 -16.49 -4.23
C SER A 52 -3.00 -16.94 -2.82
N LEU A 53 -2.91 -16.05 -1.84
CA LEU A 53 -3.31 -16.29 -0.45
C LEU A 53 -4.80 -16.02 -0.20
N GLY A 54 -5.55 -15.68 -1.24
CA GLY A 54 -6.97 -15.40 -1.13
C GLY A 54 -7.30 -14.00 -0.58
N VAL A 55 -6.32 -13.11 -0.57
CA VAL A 55 -6.51 -11.75 -0.06
C VAL A 55 -6.90 -10.84 -1.22
N SER A 56 -8.08 -10.22 -1.10
CA SER A 56 -8.55 -9.22 -2.06
C SER A 56 -7.77 -7.93 -1.89
N SER A 57 -7.28 -7.35 -2.99
CA SER A 57 -6.53 -6.11 -2.96
C SER A 57 -6.71 -5.33 -4.26
N ARG A 58 -6.27 -4.06 -4.25
CA ARG A 58 -6.32 -3.18 -5.42
C ARG A 58 -4.91 -2.74 -5.78
N PHE A 59 -4.50 -3.03 -6.99
CA PHE A 59 -3.24 -2.56 -7.56
C PHE A 59 -3.48 -1.17 -8.15
N VAL A 60 -2.84 -0.16 -7.57
CA VAL A 60 -3.09 1.23 -7.94
C VAL A 60 -1.93 1.79 -8.76
N ASN A 61 -2.28 2.35 -9.90
CA ASN A 61 -1.38 3.11 -10.76
C ASN A 61 -1.70 4.58 -10.56
N THR A 62 -0.74 5.37 -10.15
CA THR A 62 -0.96 6.78 -9.83
C THR A 62 -1.41 7.62 -11.03
N ASN A 63 -1.04 7.22 -12.25
CA ASN A 63 -1.54 7.91 -13.45
C ASN A 63 -3.06 7.79 -13.59
N ASP A 64 -3.65 6.69 -13.13
CA ASP A 64 -5.10 6.52 -13.14
C ASP A 64 -5.81 7.46 -12.16
N LEU A 65 -5.07 8.03 -11.23
CA LEU A 65 -5.57 9.03 -10.28
C LEU A 65 -5.34 10.46 -10.78
N GLY A 66 -4.81 10.63 -11.98
CA GLY A 66 -4.52 11.94 -12.56
C GLY A 66 -3.23 12.58 -12.05
N LEU A 67 -2.32 11.79 -11.49
CA LEU A 67 -1.05 12.29 -10.96
C LEU A 67 0.05 12.19 -12.02
N ASP A 68 0.94 13.18 -12.03
CA ASP A 68 1.97 13.30 -13.06
C ASP A 68 3.11 12.30 -12.95
N TYR A 69 3.40 11.83 -11.73
CA TYR A 69 4.47 10.87 -11.50
C TYR A 69 3.92 9.46 -11.42
N LEU A 70 4.47 8.56 -12.24
CA LEU A 70 4.03 7.17 -12.26
C LEU A 70 4.63 6.39 -11.09
N HIS A 71 3.75 5.87 -10.26
CA HIS A 71 4.12 5.01 -9.14
C HIS A 71 3.01 3.97 -8.91
N TYR A 72 3.37 2.85 -8.30
CA TYR A 72 2.44 1.76 -8.02
C TYR A 72 2.41 1.46 -6.53
N PHE A 73 1.23 1.21 -6.02
CA PHE A 73 1.04 0.74 -4.65
C PHE A 73 -0.21 -0.13 -4.57
N ILE A 74 -0.44 -0.73 -3.40
CA ILE A 74 -1.55 -1.65 -3.20
C ILE A 74 -2.40 -1.16 -2.03
N LEU A 75 -3.71 -1.29 -2.16
CA LEU A 75 -4.66 -1.06 -1.08
C LEU A 75 -5.34 -2.38 -0.74
N VAL A 76 -5.30 -2.76 0.52
CA VAL A 76 -5.84 -4.04 0.99
C VAL A 76 -6.94 -3.77 2.01
N PRO A 77 -8.22 -4.00 1.65
CA PRO A 77 -9.32 -3.80 2.59
C PRO A 77 -9.32 -4.89 3.67
N TYR A 78 -9.57 -4.50 4.91
CA TYR A 78 -9.72 -5.45 6.02
C TYR A 78 -10.98 -5.20 6.85
N GLY A 79 -11.83 -4.29 6.41
CA GLY A 79 -13.11 -3.97 7.03
C GLY A 79 -13.79 -2.88 6.23
N LYS A 80 -14.97 -2.44 6.67
CA LYS A 80 -15.67 -1.34 6.02
C LYS A 80 -14.85 -0.05 6.21
N ASP A 81 -14.47 0.58 5.11
CA ASP A 81 -13.69 1.81 5.09
C ASP A 81 -12.35 1.68 5.83
N LYS A 82 -11.83 0.45 5.95
CA LYS A 82 -10.54 0.17 6.58
C LYS A 82 -9.62 -0.51 5.58
N TYR A 83 -8.42 0.07 5.40
CA TYR A 83 -7.48 -0.38 4.39
C TYR A 83 -6.06 -0.35 4.92
N TYR A 84 -5.24 -1.28 4.43
CA TYR A 84 -3.80 -1.15 4.53
C TYR A 84 -3.25 -0.57 3.23
N LEU A 85 -2.32 0.36 3.37
CA LEU A 85 -1.51 0.88 2.27
C LEU A 85 -0.24 0.04 2.23
N VAL A 86 0.03 -0.57 1.09
CA VAL A 86 1.22 -1.42 0.89
C VAL A 86 2.06 -0.82 -0.23
N ASP A 87 3.30 -0.46 0.08
CA ASP A 87 4.24 0.09 -0.89
C ASP A 87 5.63 -0.49 -0.63
N PRO A 88 5.98 -1.59 -1.28
CA PRO A 88 7.26 -2.27 -1.03
C PRO A 88 8.48 -1.49 -1.49
N THR A 89 8.30 -0.47 -2.34
CA THR A 89 9.40 0.33 -2.87
C THR A 89 9.40 1.77 -2.34
N TYR A 90 8.70 2.02 -1.23
CA TYR A 90 8.61 3.36 -0.65
C TYR A 90 10.00 3.95 -0.31
N SER A 91 10.96 3.10 0.05
CA SER A 91 12.33 3.53 0.39
C SER A 91 13.10 4.14 -0.78
N GLN A 92 12.61 3.99 -2.02
CA GLN A 92 13.27 4.62 -3.18
C GLN A 92 13.15 6.14 -3.18
N PHE A 93 12.17 6.68 -2.48
CA PHE A 93 11.95 8.12 -2.42
C PHE A 93 12.86 8.77 -1.39
N ARG A 94 13.27 10.01 -1.64
CA ARG A 94 14.03 10.85 -0.70
C ARG A 94 13.09 11.93 -0.20
N PHE A 95 12.85 11.94 1.10
CA PHE A 95 11.80 12.74 1.70
C PHE A 95 12.33 13.79 2.66
N ASP A 96 11.54 14.84 2.84
CA ASP A 96 11.61 15.67 4.02
C ASP A 96 11.08 14.86 5.21
N GLU A 97 11.73 14.92 6.36
CA GLU A 97 11.38 14.13 7.54
C GLU A 97 9.92 14.34 7.98
N ASP A 98 9.37 15.53 7.73
CA ASP A 98 8.02 15.89 8.15
C ASP A 98 6.91 15.13 7.42
N VAL A 99 7.21 14.57 6.25
CA VAL A 99 6.20 13.89 5.42
C VAL A 99 6.45 12.39 5.31
N ILE A 100 7.47 11.86 5.96
CA ILE A 100 7.77 10.43 5.92
C ILE A 100 6.74 9.65 6.73
N VAL A 101 6.23 8.56 6.14
CA VAL A 101 5.42 7.57 6.86
C VAL A 101 6.37 6.49 7.37
N ASP A 102 6.81 6.61 8.62
CA ASP A 102 7.85 5.76 9.21
C ASP A 102 7.50 4.28 9.17
N ASP A 103 6.28 3.91 9.53
CA ASP A 103 5.84 2.51 9.51
C ASP A 103 5.87 1.93 8.10
N LEU A 104 5.49 2.72 7.11
CA LEU A 104 5.54 2.30 5.72
C LEU A 104 6.99 2.08 5.27
N LEU A 105 7.89 2.97 5.66
CA LEU A 105 9.31 2.85 5.34
C LEU A 105 9.92 1.62 5.97
N GLU A 106 9.58 1.35 7.23
CA GLU A 106 10.13 0.23 7.99
C GLU A 106 9.55 -1.12 7.58
N LYS A 107 8.23 -1.20 7.45
CA LYS A 107 7.52 -2.46 7.29
C LYS A 107 7.04 -2.74 5.86
N GLY A 108 6.90 -1.70 5.03
CA GLY A 108 6.34 -1.82 3.69
C GLY A 108 4.83 -1.72 3.64
N TYR A 109 4.16 -1.59 4.79
CA TYR A 109 2.72 -1.40 4.85
C TYR A 109 2.34 -0.65 6.12
N VAL A 110 1.16 -0.03 6.09
CA VAL A 110 0.64 0.75 7.22
C VAL A 110 -0.89 0.80 7.12
N SER A 111 -1.56 0.90 8.27
CA SER A 111 -2.99 1.13 8.29
C SER A 111 -3.28 2.56 7.78
N LEU A 112 -4.22 2.67 6.86
CA LEU A 112 -4.51 3.92 6.16
C LEU A 112 -5.50 4.79 6.94
N ASN A 113 -5.18 6.06 7.09
CA ASN A 113 -6.08 7.12 7.53
C ASN A 113 -5.73 8.40 6.77
N ASP A 114 -6.48 9.48 7.01
CA ASP A 114 -6.26 10.72 6.27
C ASP A 114 -4.87 11.32 6.50
N ASP A 115 -4.35 11.23 7.72
CA ASP A 115 -3.01 11.75 8.04
C ASP A 115 -1.93 10.97 7.30
N VAL A 116 -2.00 9.64 7.35
CA VAL A 116 -1.06 8.76 6.63
C VAL A 116 -1.13 9.03 5.13
N TRP A 117 -2.33 9.15 4.58
CA TRP A 117 -2.53 9.41 3.16
C TRP A 117 -1.92 10.74 2.74
N ASN A 118 -2.16 11.79 3.51
CA ASN A 118 -1.59 13.10 3.22
C ASN A 118 -0.06 13.08 3.23
N LYS A 119 0.53 12.45 4.23
CA LYS A 119 1.98 12.31 4.31
C LYS A 119 2.53 11.49 3.15
N TYR A 120 1.87 10.39 2.82
CA TYR A 120 2.28 9.52 1.73
C TYR A 120 2.28 10.26 0.40
N MET A 121 1.18 10.94 0.10
CA MET A 121 1.05 11.70 -1.15
C MET A 121 2.05 12.85 -1.21
N ARG A 122 2.27 13.55 -0.12
CA ARG A 122 3.24 14.66 -0.07
C ARG A 122 4.68 14.18 -0.14
N SER A 123 4.96 12.95 0.27
CA SER A 123 6.30 12.38 0.15
C SER A 123 6.65 12.00 -1.28
N ILE A 124 5.66 11.67 -2.10
CA ILE A 124 5.86 11.28 -3.51
C ILE A 124 5.59 12.44 -4.46
N PHE A 125 4.57 13.22 -4.18
CA PHE A 125 4.12 14.33 -5.01
C PHE A 125 4.19 15.63 -4.23
N LYS A 126 4.74 16.68 -4.83
CA LYS A 126 4.88 17.98 -4.17
C LYS A 126 3.57 18.61 -3.76
N SER A 127 2.52 18.35 -4.53
CA SER A 127 1.16 18.76 -4.18
C SER A 127 0.18 17.69 -4.67
N CYS A 128 -0.75 17.33 -3.82
CA CYS A 128 -1.78 16.38 -4.19
C CYS A 128 -3.04 16.72 -3.43
N ASP A 129 -4.11 17.04 -4.16
CA ASP A 129 -5.39 17.42 -3.60
C ASP A 129 -6.38 16.25 -3.55
N ILE A 130 -5.93 15.04 -3.88
CA ILE A 130 -6.79 13.85 -3.89
C ILE A 130 -6.97 13.32 -2.48
N THR A 131 -8.20 13.13 -2.06
CA THR A 131 -8.52 12.54 -0.76
C THR A 131 -8.54 11.02 -0.84
N VAL A 132 -8.55 10.37 0.32
CA VAL A 132 -8.70 8.91 0.40
C VAL A 132 -10.00 8.48 -0.29
N ASP A 133 -11.11 9.17 0.01
CA ASP A 133 -12.41 8.85 -0.58
C ASP A 133 -12.42 9.00 -2.10
N GLU A 134 -11.82 10.06 -2.62
CA GLU A 134 -11.71 10.27 -4.06
C GLU A 134 -10.88 9.16 -4.70
N THR A 135 -9.79 8.76 -4.07
CA THR A 135 -8.97 7.66 -4.54
C THR A 135 -9.77 6.37 -4.66
N PHE A 136 -10.54 6.04 -3.62
CA PHE A 136 -11.36 4.83 -3.65
C PHE A 136 -12.48 4.92 -4.69
N ASN A 137 -13.07 6.08 -4.87
CA ASN A 137 -14.09 6.26 -5.90
C ASN A 137 -13.53 6.02 -7.30
N HIS A 138 -12.31 6.44 -7.56
CA HIS A 138 -11.63 6.16 -8.83
C HIS A 138 -11.37 4.67 -9.03
N ILE A 139 -10.93 3.98 -8.00
CA ILE A 139 -10.58 2.56 -8.05
C ILE A 139 -11.82 1.67 -8.21
N LYS A 140 -12.95 2.06 -7.61
CA LYS A 140 -14.21 1.30 -7.69
C LYS A 140 -14.88 1.35 -9.06
N LYS A 141 -14.48 2.26 -9.88
CA LYS A 141 -14.95 2.34 -11.26
C LYS A 141 -14.11 1.40 -12.11
#